data_3d1dd7bd18628e63f3999363c391153e
#
_entry.id   3d1dd7bd18628e63f3999363c391153e
#
_cell.length_a   1.000
_cell.length_b   1.000
_cell.length_c   1.000
_cell.angle_alpha   90.00
_cell.angle_beta   90.00
_cell.angle_gamma   90.00
#
_symmetry.space_group_name_H-M   'P 1'
#
loop_
_entity.id
_entity.type
_entity.pdbx_description
1 polymer ?
#
loop_
_entity_poly.entity_id
_entity_poly.type
_entity_poly.pdbx_seq_one_letter_code
_entity_poly.pdbx_strand_id
1 'polypeptide(L)'
;MKIRQILSIGCFLWILASLRLAAQQPEIQPLPIDPKIRYGQLNNGLTYYIRHNAQPKDRADFFIAQNVGSILEDENQRGLAHFLEHMAFDGTKNFPGHGMDEFTESIGMRGGENFNAYTSFDETVYMIMNAPVTRESIVDSCLLILHDWSG
;
A
#
# COMPACT_ATOMS: atom_id res chain seq x y z
N MET A 1 50.94 24.25 34.96
CA MET A 1 49.49 24.03 35.11
C MET A 1 48.65 24.52 33.90
N LYS A 2 49.11 25.46 33.08
CA LYS A 2 48.34 26.07 31.98
C LYS A 2 48.23 25.26 30.69
N ILE A 3 49.23 24.45 30.31
CA ILE A 3 49.25 23.69 29.07
C ILE A 3 48.26 22.49 29.09
N ARG A 4 48.13 21.82 30.23
CA ARG A 4 47.17 20.67 30.36
C ARG A 4 45.69 21.11 30.27
N GLN A 5 45.36 22.30 30.71
CA GLN A 5 44.01 22.83 30.61
C GLN A 5 43.62 23.25 29.16
N ILE A 6 44.57 23.76 28.40
CA ILE A 6 44.36 24.16 27.01
C ILE A 6 44.15 22.93 26.13
N LEU A 7 44.94 21.83 26.36
CA LEU A 7 44.78 20.56 25.64
C LEU A 7 43.42 19.89 25.94
N SER A 8 42.93 19.93 27.18
CA SER A 8 41.63 19.35 27.53
C SER A 8 40.45 20.12 26.93
N ILE A 9 40.50 21.43 26.86
CA ILE A 9 39.49 22.27 26.22
C ILE A 9 39.48 22.06 24.70
N GLY A 10 40.65 21.95 24.08
CA GLY A 10 40.74 21.65 22.64
C GLY A 10 40.11 20.31 22.27
N CYS A 11 40.42 19.24 23.03
CA CYS A 11 39.79 17.92 22.81
C CYS A 11 38.28 17.93 22.98
N PHE A 12 37.77 18.65 23.98
CA PHE A 12 36.31 18.74 24.23
C PHE A 12 35.57 19.48 23.11
N LEU A 13 36.18 20.55 22.57
CA LEU A 13 35.63 21.28 21.43
C LEU A 13 35.65 20.46 20.14
N TRP A 14 36.67 19.62 19.92
CA TRP A 14 36.74 18.70 18.78
C TRP A 14 35.68 17.59 18.85
N ILE A 15 35.43 17.04 20.03
CA ILE A 15 34.40 16.03 20.27
C ILE A 15 33.00 16.63 20.04
N LEU A 16 32.76 17.85 20.50
CA LEU A 16 31.49 18.55 20.28
C LEU A 16 31.26 18.92 18.80
N ALA A 17 32.29 19.26 18.06
CA ALA A 17 32.25 19.54 16.63
C ALA A 17 31.96 18.27 15.81
N SER A 18 32.59 17.14 16.16
CA SER A 18 32.36 15.86 15.50
C SER A 18 30.94 15.29 15.77
N LEU A 19 30.38 15.50 16.95
CA LEU A 19 29.00 15.15 17.28
C LEU A 19 27.97 15.95 16.48
N ARG A 20 28.27 17.22 16.17
CA ARG A 20 27.37 18.02 15.33
C ARG A 20 27.41 17.64 13.86
N LEU A 21 28.56 17.18 13.33
CA LEU A 21 28.67 16.69 11.96
C LEU A 21 27.93 15.36 11.76
N ALA A 22 27.90 14.49 12.77
CA ALA A 22 27.17 13.21 12.72
C ALA A 22 25.64 13.37 12.81
N ALA A 23 25.15 14.54 13.26
CA ALA A 23 23.72 14.81 13.40
C ALA A 23 23.09 15.44 12.13
N GLN A 24 23.87 15.81 11.13
CA GLN A 24 23.34 16.26 9.84
C GLN A 24 23.09 15.05 8.94
N GLN A 25 21.98 14.35 9.21
CA GLN A 25 21.44 13.44 8.21
C GLN A 25 21.01 14.29 6.98
N PRO A 26 21.42 13.91 5.77
CA PRO A 26 20.93 14.58 4.59
C PRO A 26 19.41 14.50 4.59
N GLU A 27 18.76 15.63 4.50
CA GLU A 27 17.30 15.71 4.32
C GLU A 27 16.97 15.03 3.00
N ILE A 28 16.44 13.79 3.09
CA ILE A 28 16.00 13.06 1.91
C ILE A 28 14.74 13.76 1.40
N GLN A 29 14.90 14.55 0.36
CA GLN A 29 13.75 15.16 -0.31
C GLN A 29 12.87 14.07 -0.92
N PRO A 30 11.56 14.08 -0.65
CA PRO A 30 10.66 13.13 -1.27
C PRO A 30 10.74 13.27 -2.80
N LEU A 31 10.74 12.13 -3.49
CA LEU A 31 10.71 12.14 -4.95
C LEU A 31 9.41 12.79 -5.44
N PRO A 32 9.47 13.62 -6.49
CA PRO A 32 8.28 14.19 -7.07
C PRO A 32 7.38 13.09 -7.65
N ILE A 33 6.08 13.24 -7.44
CA ILE A 33 5.08 12.33 -8.03
C ILE A 33 5.12 12.51 -9.56
N ASP A 34 5.05 11.39 -10.31
CA ASP A 34 4.94 11.43 -11.78
C ASP A 34 3.74 12.32 -12.18
N PRO A 35 3.94 13.38 -13.00
CA PRO A 35 2.88 14.31 -13.38
C PRO A 35 1.74 13.65 -14.19
N LYS A 36 1.92 12.41 -14.65
CA LYS A 36 0.87 11.61 -15.29
C LYS A 36 -0.06 10.92 -14.29
N ILE A 37 0.27 10.93 -13.01
CA ILE A 37 -0.57 10.36 -11.95
C ILE A 37 -1.57 11.43 -11.50
N ARG A 38 -2.85 11.08 -11.54
CA ARG A 38 -3.90 11.82 -10.84
C ARG A 38 -4.01 11.23 -9.44
N TYR A 39 -3.88 12.04 -8.42
CA TYR A 39 -4.05 11.61 -7.04
C TYR A 39 -4.93 12.59 -6.27
N GLY A 40 -5.52 12.11 -5.21
CA GLY A 40 -6.34 12.92 -4.31
C GLY A 40 -6.77 12.12 -3.09
N GLN A 41 -7.58 12.74 -2.26
CA GLN A 41 -8.10 12.11 -1.06
C GLN A 41 -9.62 12.26 -1.03
N LEU A 42 -10.32 11.17 -0.70
CA LEU A 42 -11.76 11.17 -0.51
C LEU A 42 -12.10 11.72 0.89
N ASN A 43 -13.38 12.06 1.11
CA ASN A 43 -13.85 12.63 2.38
C ASN A 43 -13.65 11.69 3.59
N ASN A 44 -13.58 10.39 3.36
CA ASN A 44 -13.29 9.38 4.38
C ASN A 44 -11.79 9.18 4.66
N GLY A 45 -10.91 9.95 4.01
CA GLY A 45 -9.46 9.89 4.20
C GLY A 45 -8.72 8.93 3.25
N LEU A 46 -9.43 8.13 2.45
CA LEU A 46 -8.81 7.24 1.47
C LEU A 46 -8.10 8.04 0.39
N THR A 47 -6.81 7.76 0.18
CA THR A 47 -6.01 8.38 -0.88
C THR A 47 -6.05 7.50 -2.13
N TYR A 48 -6.29 8.13 -3.29
CA TYR A 48 -6.31 7.41 -4.56
C TYR A 48 -5.23 7.90 -5.52
N TYR A 49 -4.76 6.99 -6.36
CA TYR A 49 -3.81 7.24 -7.44
C TYR A 49 -4.35 6.62 -8.72
N ILE A 50 -4.46 7.41 -9.79
CA ILE A 50 -4.92 6.94 -11.09
C ILE A 50 -3.86 7.29 -12.13
N ARG A 51 -3.39 6.28 -12.86
CA ARG A 51 -2.43 6.43 -13.94
C ARG A 51 -2.93 5.77 -15.21
N HIS A 52 -2.97 6.55 -16.30
CA HIS A 52 -3.27 5.99 -17.62
C HIS A 52 -2.06 5.25 -18.18
N ASN A 53 -2.29 4.01 -18.64
CA ASN A 53 -1.35 3.20 -19.39
C ASN A 53 -1.97 2.80 -20.74
N ALA A 54 -1.17 2.84 -21.83
CA ALA A 54 -1.64 2.48 -23.16
C ALA A 54 -1.50 0.98 -23.45
N GLN A 55 -0.75 0.24 -22.62
CA GLN A 55 -0.45 -1.18 -22.77
C GLN A 55 -0.56 -1.91 -21.44
N PRO A 56 -1.17 -3.11 -21.43
CA PRO A 56 -1.93 -3.72 -22.54
C PRO A 56 -3.20 -2.94 -22.86
N LYS A 57 -3.62 -2.97 -24.12
CA LYS A 57 -4.81 -2.24 -24.57
C LYS A 57 -6.08 -2.79 -23.93
N ASP A 58 -6.99 -1.90 -23.56
CA ASP A 58 -8.30 -2.21 -22.97
C ASP A 58 -8.20 -3.08 -21.70
N ARG A 59 -7.15 -2.85 -20.89
CA ARG A 59 -6.88 -3.52 -19.62
C ARG A 59 -6.60 -2.52 -18.52
N ALA A 60 -6.97 -2.87 -17.29
CA ALA A 60 -6.65 -2.11 -16.09
C ALA A 60 -6.29 -3.03 -14.93
N ASP A 61 -5.48 -2.50 -14.03
CA ASP A 61 -5.18 -3.09 -12.73
C ASP A 61 -5.81 -2.21 -11.65
N PHE A 62 -6.41 -2.84 -10.66
CA PHE A 62 -7.01 -2.18 -9.52
C PHE A 62 -6.38 -2.72 -8.24
N PHE A 63 -6.00 -1.82 -7.35
CA PHE A 63 -5.37 -2.17 -6.08
C PHE A 63 -6.03 -1.40 -4.94
N ILE A 64 -6.17 -2.06 -3.79
CA ILE A 64 -6.38 -1.38 -2.52
C ILE A 64 -5.34 -1.86 -1.52
N ALA A 65 -4.59 -0.92 -0.94
CA ALA A 65 -3.61 -1.18 0.09
C ALA A 65 -4.12 -0.62 1.42
N GLN A 66 -4.11 -1.46 2.44
CA GLN A 66 -4.46 -1.11 3.80
C GLN A 66 -3.19 -1.19 4.66
N ASN A 67 -2.93 -0.17 5.46
CA ASN A 67 -1.79 -0.15 6.41
C ASN A 67 -2.12 -1.00 7.65
N VAL A 68 -2.49 -2.25 7.41
CA VAL A 68 -2.82 -3.27 8.41
C VAL A 68 -2.09 -4.54 8.05
N GLY A 69 -1.29 -5.05 8.97
CA GLY A 69 -0.53 -6.27 8.82
C GLY A 69 -0.18 -6.89 10.18
N SER A 70 0.62 -7.94 10.19
CA SER A 70 0.89 -8.73 11.39
C SER A 70 1.59 -7.97 12.53
N ILE A 71 2.24 -6.83 12.24
CA ILE A 71 2.90 -6.01 13.27
C ILE A 71 1.91 -5.33 14.22
N LEU A 72 0.66 -5.16 13.81
CA LEU A 72 -0.40 -4.55 14.61
C LEU A 72 -1.15 -5.57 15.49
N GLU A 73 -0.84 -6.85 15.33
CA GLU A 73 -1.50 -7.95 16.06
C GLU A 73 -0.94 -8.10 17.47
N ASP A 74 -1.84 -8.19 18.44
CA ASP A 74 -1.48 -8.65 19.79
C ASP A 74 -1.16 -10.15 19.79
N GLU A 75 -0.52 -10.64 20.87
CA GLU A 75 -0.09 -12.03 20.98
C GLU A 75 -1.23 -13.04 20.77
N ASN A 76 -2.45 -12.71 21.22
CA ASN A 76 -3.66 -13.53 21.08
C ASN A 76 -4.41 -13.29 19.75
N GLN A 77 -3.90 -12.42 18.88
CA GLN A 77 -4.48 -12.05 17.59
C GLN A 77 -3.60 -12.47 16.41
N ARG A 78 -2.53 -13.20 16.66
CA ARG A 78 -1.58 -13.61 15.62
C ARG A 78 -2.25 -14.35 14.48
N GLY A 79 -2.06 -13.85 13.27
CA GLY A 79 -2.60 -14.40 12.04
C GLY A 79 -3.98 -13.85 11.65
N LEU A 80 -4.60 -12.96 12.44
CA LEU A 80 -5.92 -12.41 12.12
C LEU A 80 -5.92 -11.56 10.86
N ALA A 81 -4.88 -10.76 10.60
CA ALA A 81 -4.78 -9.95 9.39
C ALA A 81 -4.81 -10.85 8.14
N HIS A 82 -4.01 -11.91 8.13
CA HIS A 82 -3.96 -12.88 7.04
C HIS A 82 -5.26 -13.70 6.94
N PHE A 83 -5.84 -14.07 8.07
CA PHE A 83 -7.14 -14.75 8.07
C PHE A 83 -8.26 -13.88 7.50
N LEU A 84 -8.28 -12.60 7.85
CA LEU A 84 -9.26 -11.65 7.30
C LEU A 84 -9.07 -11.48 5.78
N GLU A 85 -7.83 -11.47 5.30
CA GLU A 85 -7.52 -11.46 3.87
C GLU A 85 -8.20 -12.64 3.16
N HIS A 86 -8.07 -13.87 3.67
CA HIS A 86 -8.76 -15.03 3.08
C HIS A 86 -10.28 -14.89 3.13
N MET A 87 -10.84 -14.43 4.26
CA MET A 87 -12.28 -14.25 4.42
C MET A 87 -12.86 -13.24 3.43
N ALA A 88 -12.07 -12.27 2.97
CA ALA A 88 -12.50 -11.26 2.00
C ALA A 88 -12.85 -11.87 0.63
N PHE A 89 -12.42 -13.10 0.34
CA PHE A 89 -12.74 -13.84 -0.89
C PHE A 89 -13.95 -14.78 -0.75
N ASP A 90 -14.40 -15.08 0.46
CA ASP A 90 -15.56 -15.95 0.70
C ASP A 90 -16.91 -15.26 0.40
N GLY A 91 -16.86 -14.00 -0.02
CA GLY A 91 -18.01 -13.19 -0.38
C GLY A 91 -18.04 -11.87 0.37
N THR A 92 -18.68 -10.90 -0.26
CA THR A 92 -18.83 -9.55 0.29
C THR A 92 -20.31 -9.14 0.30
N LYS A 93 -20.59 -7.93 0.78
CA LYS A 93 -21.95 -7.39 0.82
C LYS A 93 -22.61 -7.33 -0.56
N ASN A 94 -21.86 -6.89 -1.58
CA ASN A 94 -22.36 -6.74 -2.94
C ASN A 94 -22.13 -7.97 -3.82
N PHE A 95 -21.20 -8.86 -3.39
CA PHE A 95 -20.89 -10.12 -4.07
C PHE A 95 -20.96 -11.28 -3.05
N PRO A 96 -22.17 -11.67 -2.60
CA PRO A 96 -22.31 -12.70 -1.57
C PRO A 96 -21.93 -14.10 -2.09
N GLY A 97 -21.34 -14.91 -1.22
CA GLY A 97 -20.92 -16.27 -1.57
C GLY A 97 -19.90 -16.28 -2.71
N HIS A 98 -20.21 -16.98 -3.78
CA HIS A 98 -19.35 -17.08 -4.97
C HIS A 98 -19.52 -15.93 -5.98
N GLY A 99 -20.18 -14.85 -5.61
CA GLY A 99 -20.51 -13.75 -6.54
C GLY A 99 -19.29 -13.07 -7.16
N MET A 100 -18.16 -13.01 -6.43
CA MET A 100 -16.91 -12.49 -7.00
C MET A 100 -16.29 -13.45 -8.03
N ASP A 101 -16.31 -14.76 -7.76
CA ASP A 101 -15.82 -15.78 -8.70
C ASP A 101 -16.67 -15.78 -9.97
N GLU A 102 -18.00 -15.78 -9.83
CA GLU A 102 -18.92 -15.71 -10.96
C GLU A 102 -18.71 -14.45 -11.81
N PHE A 103 -18.49 -13.28 -11.16
CA PHE A 103 -18.18 -12.05 -11.87
C PHE A 103 -16.84 -12.17 -12.63
N THR A 104 -15.77 -12.59 -11.97
CA THR A 104 -14.44 -12.69 -12.58
C THR A 104 -14.41 -13.68 -13.72
N GLU A 105 -15.04 -14.85 -13.59
CA GLU A 105 -15.18 -15.84 -14.65
C GLU A 105 -15.99 -15.30 -15.85
N SER A 106 -17.06 -14.54 -15.59
CA SER A 106 -17.92 -13.95 -16.64
C SER A 106 -17.20 -12.97 -17.56
N ILE A 107 -16.09 -12.39 -17.09
CA ILE A 107 -15.24 -11.46 -17.84
C ILE A 107 -13.91 -12.10 -18.29
N GLY A 108 -13.77 -13.43 -18.13
CA GLY A 108 -12.61 -14.21 -18.58
C GLY A 108 -11.38 -14.08 -17.69
N MET A 109 -11.57 -13.72 -16.43
CA MET A 109 -10.52 -13.68 -15.41
C MET A 109 -10.49 -14.98 -14.58
N ARG A 110 -9.40 -15.19 -13.84
CA ARG A 110 -9.21 -16.38 -12.99
C ARG A 110 -8.76 -15.99 -11.60
N GLY A 111 -9.34 -16.62 -10.59
CA GLY A 111 -8.86 -16.54 -9.22
C GLY A 111 -7.39 -16.99 -9.09
N GLY A 112 -6.64 -16.36 -8.21
CA GLY A 112 -5.22 -16.61 -8.00
C GLY A 112 -4.27 -16.02 -9.06
N GLU A 113 -4.72 -15.86 -10.30
CA GLU A 113 -3.93 -15.24 -11.37
C GLU A 113 -4.24 -13.74 -11.51
N ASN A 114 -5.52 -13.42 -11.69
CA ASN A 114 -5.96 -12.04 -11.92
C ASN A 114 -6.60 -11.40 -10.68
N PHE A 115 -6.99 -12.20 -9.72
CA PHE A 115 -7.74 -11.83 -8.53
C PHE A 115 -7.03 -12.42 -7.32
N ASN A 116 -6.33 -11.59 -6.56
CA ASN A 116 -5.42 -12.04 -5.52
C ASN A 116 -5.24 -11.01 -4.41
N ALA A 117 -4.59 -11.40 -3.32
CA ALA A 117 -4.16 -10.52 -2.25
C ALA A 117 -2.88 -11.06 -1.61
N TYR A 118 -2.28 -10.24 -0.75
CA TYR A 118 -1.25 -10.67 0.19
C TYR A 118 -1.31 -9.85 1.47
N THR A 119 -0.90 -10.48 2.57
CA THR A 119 -0.70 -9.83 3.87
C THR A 119 0.78 -9.87 4.24
N SER A 120 1.33 -8.73 4.63
CA SER A 120 2.71 -8.56 5.09
C SER A 120 2.75 -8.12 6.56
N PHE A 121 3.90 -7.62 7.02
CA PHE A 121 4.06 -7.12 8.39
C PHE A 121 3.24 -5.83 8.64
N ASP A 122 3.21 -4.92 7.70
CA ASP A 122 2.69 -3.55 7.81
C ASP A 122 1.55 -3.23 6.84
N GLU A 123 1.26 -4.13 5.90
CA GLU A 123 0.22 -3.90 4.90
C GLU A 123 -0.51 -5.18 4.50
N THR A 124 -1.75 -5.02 4.06
CA THR A 124 -2.52 -5.99 3.29
C THR A 124 -2.94 -5.35 1.98
N VAL A 125 -2.67 -6.01 0.85
CA VAL A 125 -2.96 -5.50 -0.47
C VAL A 125 -3.84 -6.48 -1.22
N TYR A 126 -4.97 -5.99 -1.73
CA TYR A 126 -5.89 -6.73 -2.60
C TYR A 126 -5.74 -6.23 -4.03
N MET A 127 -5.82 -7.12 -4.99
CA MET A 127 -5.48 -6.87 -6.38
C MET A 127 -6.48 -7.48 -7.35
N ILE A 128 -6.90 -6.69 -8.34
CA ILE A 128 -7.60 -7.16 -9.53
C ILE A 128 -6.72 -6.77 -10.71
N MET A 129 -6.02 -7.72 -11.30
CA MET A 129 -5.00 -7.48 -12.31
C MET A 129 -5.48 -7.87 -13.71
N ASN A 130 -5.09 -7.07 -14.70
CA ASN A 130 -5.36 -7.34 -16.10
C ASN A 130 -6.87 -7.46 -16.43
N ALA A 131 -7.72 -6.73 -15.70
CA ALA A 131 -9.17 -6.72 -15.94
C ALA A 131 -9.50 -6.13 -17.31
N PRO A 132 -10.39 -6.76 -18.11
CA PRO A 132 -10.83 -6.18 -19.37
C PRO A 132 -11.74 -4.97 -19.10
N VAL A 133 -11.33 -3.80 -19.55
CA VAL A 133 -12.10 -2.55 -19.38
C VAL A 133 -12.83 -2.15 -20.66
N THR A 134 -13.40 -3.14 -21.32
CA THR A 134 -14.15 -2.98 -22.59
C THR A 134 -15.57 -2.43 -22.38
N ARG A 135 -16.07 -2.44 -21.16
CA ARG A 135 -17.38 -1.93 -20.76
C ARG A 135 -17.25 -1.20 -19.42
N GLU A 136 -17.96 -0.09 -19.27
CA GLU A 136 -17.97 0.71 -18.03
C GLU A 136 -18.42 -0.11 -16.81
N SER A 137 -19.41 -0.99 -16.99
CA SER A 137 -19.91 -1.86 -15.92
C SER A 137 -18.85 -2.79 -15.31
N ILE A 138 -17.80 -3.15 -16.06
CA ILE A 138 -16.68 -3.95 -15.50
C ILE A 138 -15.85 -3.08 -14.56
N VAL A 139 -15.57 -1.83 -14.94
CA VAL A 139 -14.85 -0.87 -14.10
C VAL A 139 -15.62 -0.63 -12.82
N ASP A 140 -16.93 -0.38 -12.92
CA ASP A 140 -17.81 -0.15 -11.77
C ASP A 140 -17.83 -1.35 -10.81
N SER A 141 -17.91 -2.58 -11.36
CA SER A 141 -17.87 -3.79 -10.53
C SER A 141 -16.52 -3.99 -9.86
N CYS A 142 -15.39 -3.75 -10.55
CA CYS A 142 -14.07 -3.81 -9.94
C CYS A 142 -13.92 -2.78 -8.81
N LEU A 143 -14.39 -1.55 -9.01
CA LEU A 143 -14.37 -0.52 -7.97
C LEU A 143 -15.31 -0.87 -6.80
N LEU A 144 -16.45 -1.51 -7.06
CA LEU A 144 -17.37 -1.96 -6.02
C LEU A 144 -16.75 -3.08 -5.18
N ILE A 145 -16.00 -4.00 -5.79
CA ILE A 145 -15.24 -5.01 -5.05
C ILE A 145 -14.18 -4.35 -4.16
N LEU A 146 -13.41 -3.39 -4.68
CA LEU A 146 -12.44 -2.64 -3.85
C LEU A 146 -13.13 -1.89 -2.71
N HIS A 147 -14.30 -1.33 -2.95
CA HIS A 147 -15.11 -0.69 -1.92
C HIS A 147 -15.51 -1.68 -0.82
N ASP A 148 -15.99 -2.86 -1.19
CA ASP A 148 -16.37 -3.90 -0.22
C ASP A 148 -15.17 -4.39 0.60
N TRP A 149 -13.98 -4.48 -0.01
CA TRP A 149 -12.74 -4.84 0.67
C TRP A 149 -12.19 -3.72 1.57
N SER A 150 -12.63 -2.47 1.35
CA SER A 150 -12.19 -1.35 2.21
C SER A 150 -12.90 -1.28 3.57
N GLY A 151 -14.00 -2.01 3.76
CA GLY A 151 -14.79 -2.09 4.98
C GLY A 151 -15.97 -1.14 5.02
#